data_59f114c05f69c1d190aeda5e558fbb12
#
_entry.id   59f114c05f69c1d190aeda5e558fbb12
#
_cell.length_a   1.000
_cell.length_b   1.000
_cell.length_c   1.000
_cell.angle_alpha   90.00
_cell.angle_beta   90.00
_cell.angle_gamma   90.00
#
_symmetry.space_group_name_H-M   'P 1'
#
loop_
_entity.id
_entity.type
_entity.pdbx_description
1 polymer ?
#
loop_
_entity_poly.entity_id
_entity_poly.type
_entity_poly.pdbx_seq_one_letter_code
_entity_poly.pdbx_strand_id
1 'polypeptide(L)'
;YKLGIVTSKAYPEFVQEPSLRDIAPYFDTIIYVTDSPRPKPFGDPLLAYLKRAGAVQSEVLYVGDAVYDYQCARNAGVDFGLALWGNVSSENICPRFAFDTPESVLELIKDYQ
;
A
#
# COMPACT_ATOMS: atom_id res chain seq x y z
N TYR A 1 -0.21 5.13 14.79
CA TYR A 1 -0.50 4.62 13.46
C TYR A 1 -0.15 3.14 13.34
N LYS A 2 -0.71 2.48 12.34
CA LYS A 2 -0.46 1.07 12.06
C LYS A 2 0.11 0.91 10.67
N LEU A 3 0.95 -0.10 10.47
CA LEU A 3 1.54 -0.43 9.19
C LEU A 3 0.86 -1.67 8.59
N GLY A 4 0.64 -1.63 7.29
CA GLY A 4 0.08 -2.76 6.55
C GLY A 4 0.75 -2.95 5.20
N ILE A 5 0.58 -4.12 4.63
CA ILE A 5 1.06 -4.45 3.29
C ILE A 5 -0.12 -4.93 2.45
N VAL A 6 -0.21 -4.43 1.23
CA VAL A 6 -1.13 -4.96 0.21
C VAL A 6 -0.28 -5.37 -0.99
N THR A 7 -0.12 -6.68 -1.17
CA THR A 7 0.78 -7.24 -2.18
C THR A 7 0.01 -8.00 -3.26
N SER A 8 0.55 -8.00 -4.48
CA SER A 8 0.06 -8.85 -5.57
C SER A 8 0.63 -10.27 -5.53
N LYS A 9 1.46 -10.58 -4.53
CA LYS A 9 2.01 -11.92 -4.33
C LYS A 9 1.05 -12.79 -3.54
N ALA A 10 1.06 -14.09 -3.81
CA ALA A 10 0.42 -15.08 -2.95
C ALA A 10 1.32 -15.36 -1.72
N TYR A 11 0.73 -15.90 -0.66
CA TYR A 11 1.46 -16.18 0.57
C TYR A 11 2.74 -17.00 0.35
N PRO A 12 2.72 -18.10 -0.42
CA PRO A 12 3.96 -18.88 -0.65
C PRO A 12 5.08 -18.07 -1.32
N GLU A 13 4.73 -17.19 -2.26
CA GLU A 13 5.70 -16.32 -2.93
C GLU A 13 6.28 -15.29 -1.98
N PHE A 14 5.41 -14.71 -1.15
CA PHE A 14 5.80 -13.67 -0.19
C PHE A 14 6.82 -14.20 0.82
N VAL A 15 6.55 -15.38 1.40
CA VAL A 15 7.42 -15.93 2.46
C VAL A 15 8.72 -16.48 1.92
N GLN A 16 8.82 -16.74 0.61
CA GLN A 16 10.07 -17.18 -0.02
C GLN A 16 11.04 -16.03 -0.29
N GLU A 17 10.58 -14.79 -0.27
CA GLU A 17 11.47 -13.63 -0.39
C GLU A 17 12.00 -13.23 0.98
N PRO A 18 13.32 -13.37 1.24
CA PRO A 18 13.87 -13.06 2.57
C PRO A 18 13.61 -11.62 3.01
N SER A 19 13.69 -10.65 2.09
CA SER A 19 13.45 -9.24 2.41
C SER A 19 12.01 -8.99 2.90
N LEU A 20 11.03 -9.66 2.30
CA LEU A 20 9.63 -9.52 2.71
C LEU A 20 9.35 -10.28 3.99
N ARG A 21 9.87 -11.51 4.09
CA ARG A 21 9.70 -12.34 5.29
C ARG A 21 10.26 -11.65 6.53
N ASP A 22 11.42 -10.99 6.38
CA ASP A 22 12.11 -10.35 7.50
C ASP A 22 11.37 -9.10 8.02
N ILE A 23 10.63 -8.40 7.17
CA ILE A 23 9.87 -7.22 7.56
C ILE A 23 8.43 -7.53 7.99
N ALA A 24 7.89 -8.68 7.61
CA ALA A 24 6.50 -9.04 7.87
C ALA A 24 6.07 -8.87 9.34
N PRO A 25 6.91 -9.21 10.36
CA PRO A 25 6.51 -9.03 11.76
C PRO A 25 6.24 -7.59 12.19
N TYR A 26 6.70 -6.60 11.43
CA TYR A 26 6.48 -5.19 11.74
C TYR A 26 5.15 -4.64 11.23
N PHE A 27 4.37 -5.46 10.51
CA PHE A 27 3.12 -5.05 9.92
C PHE A 27 1.94 -5.74 10.61
N ASP A 28 0.92 -4.96 10.93
CA ASP A 28 -0.27 -5.45 11.65
C ASP A 28 -1.18 -6.27 10.76
N THR A 29 -1.25 -5.91 9.47
CA THR A 29 -2.16 -6.55 8.52
C THR A 29 -1.46 -6.70 7.18
N ILE A 30 -1.53 -7.90 6.60
CA ILE A 30 -1.00 -8.18 5.27
C ILE A 30 -2.11 -8.77 4.42
N ILE A 31 -2.34 -8.16 3.24
CA ILE A 31 -3.30 -8.66 2.26
C ILE A 31 -2.51 -9.26 1.11
N TYR A 32 -2.75 -10.53 0.83
CA TYR A 32 -2.18 -11.26 -0.30
C TYR A 32 -3.14 -11.24 -1.48
N VAL A 33 -2.65 -11.61 -2.66
CA VAL A 33 -3.46 -11.59 -3.89
C VAL A 33 -4.72 -12.45 -3.77
N THR A 34 -4.67 -13.52 -2.98
CA THR A 34 -5.80 -14.44 -2.76
C THR A 34 -6.82 -13.94 -1.75
N ASP A 35 -6.55 -12.85 -1.05
CA ASP A 35 -7.43 -12.31 0.00
C ASP A 35 -8.57 -11.45 -0.54
N SER A 36 -8.58 -11.16 -1.83
CA SER A 36 -9.64 -10.39 -2.47
C SER A 36 -10.08 -11.02 -3.79
N PRO A 37 -11.33 -10.77 -4.22
CA PRO A 37 -11.86 -11.39 -5.45
C PRO A 37 -11.13 -10.93 -6.71
N ARG A 38 -10.70 -9.66 -6.75
CA ARG A 38 -10.05 -9.08 -7.93
C ARG A 38 -8.74 -8.40 -7.51
N PRO A 39 -7.67 -8.56 -8.31
CA PRO A 39 -6.38 -7.94 -8.00
C PRO A 39 -6.37 -6.46 -8.36
N LYS A 40 -5.25 -5.78 -8.04
CA LYS A 40 -4.99 -4.45 -8.58
C LYS A 40 -5.05 -4.52 -10.12
N PRO A 41 -5.59 -3.52 -10.79
CA PRO A 41 -5.90 -2.16 -10.34
C PRO A 41 -7.29 -1.99 -9.71
N PHE A 42 -8.05 -3.05 -9.52
CA PHE A 42 -9.31 -2.96 -8.80
C PHE A 42 -9.08 -2.54 -7.34
N GLY A 43 -10.08 -1.89 -6.74
CA GLY A 43 -9.99 -1.46 -5.35
C GLY A 43 -10.10 -2.60 -4.33
N ASP A 44 -10.47 -3.80 -4.77
CA ASP A 44 -10.75 -4.95 -3.91
C ASP A 44 -9.65 -5.26 -2.89
N PRO A 45 -8.34 -5.26 -3.25
CA PRO A 45 -7.30 -5.52 -2.26
C PRO A 45 -7.28 -4.50 -1.11
N LEU A 46 -7.44 -3.21 -1.41
CA LEU A 46 -7.48 -2.18 -0.38
C LEU A 46 -8.78 -2.21 0.43
N LEU A 47 -9.90 -2.54 -0.19
CA LEU A 47 -11.15 -2.73 0.54
C LEU A 47 -11.04 -3.89 1.52
N ALA A 48 -10.37 -4.99 1.13
CA ALA A 48 -10.08 -6.11 2.01
C ALA A 48 -9.18 -5.67 3.18
N TYR A 49 -8.19 -4.82 2.91
CA TYR A 49 -7.33 -4.25 3.94
C TYR A 49 -8.15 -3.44 4.95
N LEU A 50 -8.99 -2.53 4.49
CA LEU A 50 -9.81 -1.70 5.36
C LEU A 50 -10.68 -2.54 6.28
N LYS A 51 -11.31 -3.56 5.73
CA LYS A 51 -12.16 -4.47 6.50
C LYS A 51 -11.38 -5.22 7.57
N ARG A 52 -10.23 -5.78 7.20
CA ARG A 52 -9.41 -6.57 8.13
C ARG A 52 -8.76 -5.71 9.20
N ALA A 53 -8.29 -4.52 8.84
CA ALA A 53 -7.66 -3.59 9.76
C ALA A 53 -8.67 -2.82 10.62
N GLY A 54 -9.95 -2.86 10.29
CA GLY A 54 -10.97 -2.08 10.97
C GLY A 54 -10.82 -0.58 10.74
N ALA A 55 -10.37 -0.18 9.55
CA ALA A 55 -10.13 1.21 9.18
C ALA A 55 -11.12 1.69 8.11
N VAL A 56 -11.26 3.00 8.00
CA VAL A 56 -12.04 3.64 6.94
C VAL A 56 -11.12 4.40 5.98
N GLN A 57 -11.63 4.74 4.79
CA GLN A 57 -10.83 5.33 3.72
C GLN A 57 -10.06 6.57 4.14
N SER A 58 -10.68 7.45 4.92
CA SER A 58 -10.08 8.72 5.36
C SER A 58 -8.91 8.55 6.33
N GLU A 59 -8.74 7.36 6.90
CA GLU A 59 -7.70 7.07 7.88
C GLU A 59 -6.45 6.43 7.25
N VAL A 60 -6.48 6.14 5.95
CA VAL A 60 -5.47 5.31 5.30
C VAL A 60 -4.78 6.08 4.18
N LEU A 61 -3.46 5.95 4.12
CA LEU A 61 -2.63 6.37 3.00
C LEU A 61 -1.97 5.13 2.40
N TYR A 62 -2.19 4.90 1.11
CA TYR A 62 -1.54 3.81 0.38
C TYR A 62 -0.31 4.34 -0.36
N VAL A 63 0.85 3.79 -0.05
CA VAL A 63 2.12 4.18 -0.67
C VAL A 63 2.53 3.11 -1.66
N GLY A 64 2.76 3.51 -2.90
CA GLY A 64 3.16 2.60 -3.97
C GLY A 64 3.95 3.31 -5.06
N ASP A 65 4.48 2.54 -6.01
CA ASP A 65 5.34 3.05 -7.07
C ASP A 65 4.81 2.79 -8.48
N ALA A 66 3.67 2.14 -8.62
CA ALA A 66 3.11 1.77 -9.92
C ALA A 66 1.74 2.41 -10.15
N VAL A 67 1.40 2.61 -11.43
CA VAL A 67 0.08 3.12 -11.80
C VAL A 67 -1.05 2.20 -11.31
N TYR A 68 -0.81 0.90 -11.24
CA TYR A 68 -1.80 -0.06 -10.73
C TYR A 68 -2.09 0.14 -9.26
N ASP A 69 -1.09 0.52 -8.46
CA ASP A 69 -1.26 0.86 -7.05
C ASP A 69 -2.11 2.12 -6.91
N TYR A 70 -1.83 3.13 -7.72
CA TYR A 70 -2.60 4.37 -7.75
C TYR A 70 -4.05 4.12 -8.12
N GLN A 71 -4.29 3.33 -9.17
CA GLN A 71 -5.66 3.01 -9.60
C GLN A 71 -6.41 2.21 -8.54
N CYS A 72 -5.74 1.29 -7.87
CA CYS A 72 -6.30 0.55 -6.74
C CYS A 72 -6.74 1.49 -5.61
N ALA A 73 -5.88 2.42 -5.22
CA ALA A 73 -6.19 3.41 -4.19
C ALA A 73 -7.38 4.28 -4.60
N ARG A 74 -7.38 4.78 -5.82
CA ARG A 74 -8.46 5.60 -6.35
C ARG A 74 -9.79 4.85 -6.36
N ASN A 75 -9.78 3.62 -6.82
CA ASN A 75 -10.99 2.78 -6.88
C ASN A 75 -11.52 2.43 -5.49
N ALA A 76 -10.65 2.33 -4.50
CA ALA A 76 -11.02 2.07 -3.11
C ALA A 76 -11.39 3.34 -2.33
N GLY A 77 -11.14 4.53 -2.90
CA GLY A 77 -11.39 5.80 -2.22
C GLY A 77 -10.36 6.14 -1.15
N VAL A 78 -9.12 5.67 -1.32
CA VAL A 78 -8.00 5.86 -0.38
C VAL A 78 -6.99 6.82 -0.99
N ASP A 79 -6.43 7.71 -0.18
CA ASP A 79 -5.38 8.62 -0.61
C ASP A 79 -4.11 7.86 -1.01
N PHE A 80 -3.41 8.36 -2.03
CA PHE A 80 -2.21 7.73 -2.57
C PHE A 80 -0.97 8.59 -2.36
N GLY A 81 0.11 7.96 -1.89
CA GLY A 81 1.45 8.52 -1.84
C GLY A 81 2.33 7.85 -2.88
N LEU A 82 2.99 8.63 -3.73
CA LEU A 82 3.87 8.09 -4.76
C LEU A 82 5.29 7.90 -4.21
N ALA A 83 5.78 6.67 -4.26
CA ALA A 83 7.13 6.31 -3.83
C ALA A 83 8.11 6.53 -5.00
N LEU A 84 8.82 7.66 -4.98
CA LEU A 84 9.73 8.05 -6.08
C LEU A 84 11.03 7.24 -6.09
N TRP A 85 11.32 6.50 -5.01
CA TRP A 85 12.52 5.63 -4.95
C TRP A 85 12.33 4.31 -5.70
N GLY A 86 11.10 4.01 -6.14
CA GLY A 86 10.82 2.85 -6.98
C GLY A 86 11.11 3.13 -8.44
N ASN A 87 10.86 2.15 -9.30
CA ASN A 87 10.96 2.32 -10.75
C ASN A 87 9.67 2.96 -11.27
N VAL A 88 9.58 4.29 -11.16
CA VAL A 88 8.33 5.01 -11.31
C VAL A 88 8.24 5.77 -12.61
N SER A 89 7.11 5.62 -13.31
CA SER A 89 6.61 6.62 -14.23
C SER A 89 5.47 7.36 -13.51
N SER A 90 5.56 8.68 -13.41
CA SER A 90 4.51 9.51 -12.82
C SER A 90 3.36 9.78 -13.79
N GLU A 91 3.44 9.26 -15.01
CA GLU A 91 2.40 9.42 -16.02
C GLU A 91 1.09 8.80 -15.54
N ASN A 92 0.00 9.55 -15.68
CA ASN A 92 -1.36 9.17 -15.26
C ASN A 92 -1.52 8.95 -13.73
N ILE A 93 -0.61 9.51 -12.93
CA ILE A 93 -0.70 9.45 -11.46
C ILE A 93 -0.85 10.87 -10.91
N CYS A 94 -1.90 11.09 -10.13
CA CYS A 94 -2.11 12.33 -9.37
C CYS A 94 -2.11 11.99 -7.87
N PRO A 95 -0.93 11.87 -7.24
CA PRO A 95 -0.86 11.48 -5.84
C PRO A 95 -1.22 12.66 -4.93
N ARG A 96 -1.70 12.37 -3.73
CA ARG A 96 -1.82 13.38 -2.68
C ARG A 96 -0.46 13.82 -2.17
N PHE A 97 0.46 12.86 -2.03
CA PHE A 97 1.84 13.07 -1.61
C PHE A 97 2.79 12.36 -2.56
N ALA A 98 4.00 12.91 -2.69
CA ALA A 98 5.10 12.22 -3.36
C ALA A 98 6.29 12.20 -2.41
N PHE A 99 6.93 11.04 -2.27
CA PHE A 99 8.02 10.82 -1.33
C PHE A 99 9.29 10.45 -2.08
N ASP A 100 10.37 11.21 -1.87
CA ASP A 100 11.67 10.92 -2.50
C ASP A 100 12.33 9.69 -1.87
N THR A 101 12.13 9.49 -0.57
CA THR A 101 12.74 8.40 0.21
C THR A 101 11.71 7.81 1.18
N PRO A 102 11.92 6.58 1.65
CA PRO A 102 11.08 6.01 2.70
C PRO A 102 11.06 6.86 3.97
N GLU A 103 12.16 7.54 4.29
CA GLU A 103 12.26 8.42 5.47
C GLU A 103 11.29 9.60 5.38
N SER A 104 10.98 10.08 4.16
CA SER A 104 10.01 11.15 3.96
C SER A 104 8.62 10.78 4.44
N VAL A 105 8.26 9.50 4.36
CA VAL A 105 6.98 8.99 4.88
C VAL A 105 6.92 9.13 6.39
N LEU A 106 8.04 8.85 7.06
CA LEU A 106 8.13 8.99 8.53
C LEU A 106 7.94 10.43 8.97
N GLU A 107 8.44 11.39 8.21
CA GLU A 107 8.25 12.81 8.52
C GLU A 107 6.79 13.22 8.42
N LEU A 108 6.07 12.73 7.42
CA LEU A 108 4.62 12.96 7.31
C LEU A 108 3.89 12.39 8.51
N ILE A 109 4.24 11.18 8.94
CA ILE A 109 3.59 10.51 10.08
C ILE A 109 3.78 11.32 11.35
N LYS A 110 4.95 11.92 11.59
CA LYS A 110 5.21 12.77 12.75
C LYS A 110 4.27 13.96 12.83
N ASP A 111 3.85 14.50 11.70
CA ASP A 111 2.92 15.63 11.63
C ASP A 111 1.50 15.26 12.08
N TYR A 112 1.18 13.97 12.12
CA TYR A 112 -0.14 13.45 12.48
C TYR A 112 -0.18 12.74 13.84
N GLN A 113 0.90 12.81 14.60
CA GLN A 113 0.96 12.21 15.93
C GLN A 113 0.54 13.19 17.05
#